data_915b34f68b5a881131fef15048c9224a
#
_entry.id   915b34f68b5a881131fef15048c9224a
#
_cell.length_a   1.000
_cell.length_b   1.000
_cell.length_c   1.000
_cell.angle_alpha   90.00
_cell.angle_beta   90.00
_cell.angle_gamma   90.00
#
_symmetry.space_group_name_H-M   'P 1'
#
loop_
_entity.id
_entity.type
_entity.pdbx_description
1 polymer ?
#
loop_
_entity_poly.entity_id
_entity_poly.type
_entity_poly.pdbx_seq_one_letter_code
_entity_poly.pdbx_strand_id
1 'polypeptide(L)'
;SERETAAPTVSSDRTCGPCPAGHSCDGSASTTPCGAGWSASAGAGSCTQCEAGYWAAAQSASCTACAGGTFSAPGSGSADACTAWRTCAAGQGQKTAGTSTTDRTCEPCVAGSTWSGANDGAACAPVTPCISGEWESAAPTVSTDRGCSTHMAACPSGQYTFAAPTGTSDRVCHSVLECNASSEYETAAPTQSSNRVCAACPAGHSCDGSATTTPCAAGTYAASGAGMCAACTLGSTFASSQGSTMCQPVRTCSSSERETAAPTVSSDRTCGPCPAGHSCDGSASTTP
;
A
#
# COMPACT_ATOMS: atom_id res chain seq x y z
N SER A 1 -56.46 -35.99 -34.08
CA SER A 1 -57.11 -37.25 -33.62
C SER A 1 -58.49 -36.92 -33.02
N GLU A 2 -59.43 -37.79 -33.21
CA GLU A 2 -60.78 -37.66 -32.71
C GLU A 2 -61.06 -38.77 -31.69
N ARG A 3 -62.01 -38.53 -30.79
CA ARG A 3 -62.58 -39.52 -29.90
C ARG A 3 -64.08 -39.66 -30.18
N GLU A 4 -64.63 -40.79 -29.87
CA GLU A 4 -66.07 -40.96 -29.89
C GLU A 4 -66.74 -40.11 -28.80
N THR A 5 -67.73 -39.31 -29.18
CA THR A 5 -68.49 -38.44 -28.27
C THR A 5 -69.93 -38.96 -28.07
N ALA A 6 -70.42 -39.74 -29.03
CA ALA A 6 -71.64 -40.49 -28.90
C ALA A 6 -71.55 -41.79 -29.73
N ALA A 7 -71.95 -42.87 -29.07
CA ALA A 7 -72.00 -44.22 -29.74
C ALA A 7 -73.06 -44.26 -30.83
N PRO A 8 -72.85 -45.04 -31.86
CA PRO A 8 -73.88 -45.25 -32.92
C PRO A 8 -75.13 -45.90 -32.34
N THR A 9 -76.28 -45.50 -32.86
CA THR A 9 -77.59 -46.12 -32.56
C THR A 9 -78.17 -46.68 -33.81
N VAL A 10 -79.32 -47.32 -33.67
CA VAL A 10 -80.04 -47.91 -34.86
C VAL A 10 -80.53 -46.82 -35.83
N SER A 11 -80.55 -45.58 -35.42
CA SER A 11 -81.06 -44.45 -36.20
C SER A 11 -80.05 -43.30 -36.40
N SER A 12 -78.84 -43.40 -35.82
CA SER A 12 -77.83 -42.33 -35.95
C SER A 12 -76.40 -42.92 -35.98
N ASP A 13 -75.55 -42.36 -36.82
CA ASP A 13 -74.13 -42.71 -36.88
C ASP A 13 -73.38 -42.22 -35.65
N ARG A 14 -72.16 -42.72 -35.43
CA ARG A 14 -71.22 -42.33 -34.41
C ARG A 14 -70.89 -40.85 -34.60
N THR A 15 -70.84 -40.12 -33.49
CA THR A 15 -70.33 -38.78 -33.53
C THR A 15 -68.92 -38.78 -32.91
N CYS A 16 -68.02 -38.07 -33.59
CA CYS A 16 -66.62 -37.85 -33.15
C CYS A 16 -66.37 -36.41 -32.89
N GLY A 17 -65.47 -36.11 -31.94
CA GLY A 17 -64.98 -34.79 -31.62
C GLY A 17 -63.49 -34.79 -31.37
N PRO A 18 -62.84 -33.62 -31.36
CA PRO A 18 -61.42 -33.57 -31.16
C PRO A 18 -61.01 -34.09 -29.79
N CYS A 19 -59.87 -34.77 -29.71
CA CYS A 19 -59.26 -35.19 -28.44
C CYS A 19 -59.10 -33.96 -27.51
N PRO A 20 -59.51 -34.02 -26.23
CA PRO A 20 -59.32 -32.91 -25.34
C PRO A 20 -57.82 -32.56 -25.13
N ALA A 21 -57.51 -31.31 -24.92
CA ALA A 21 -56.16 -30.90 -24.59
C ALA A 21 -55.70 -31.58 -23.27
N GLY A 22 -54.44 -31.95 -23.19
CA GLY A 22 -53.85 -32.67 -22.05
C GLY A 22 -54.13 -34.16 -22.02
N HIS A 23 -54.73 -34.74 -23.09
CA HIS A 23 -55.09 -36.15 -23.19
C HIS A 23 -54.63 -36.76 -24.52
N SER A 24 -54.38 -38.03 -24.50
CA SER A 24 -54.25 -38.87 -25.71
C SER A 24 -55.54 -39.62 -25.98
N CYS A 25 -55.87 -39.89 -27.27
CA CYS A 25 -57.05 -40.56 -27.71
C CYS A 25 -56.71 -41.63 -28.76
N ASP A 26 -57.28 -42.83 -28.61
CA ASP A 26 -57.15 -43.98 -29.52
C ASP A 26 -58.31 -44.15 -30.50
N GLY A 27 -59.21 -43.15 -30.51
CA GLY A 27 -60.46 -43.24 -31.35
C GLY A 27 -61.66 -43.76 -30.59
N SER A 28 -61.49 -44.34 -29.40
CA SER A 28 -62.57 -44.74 -28.52
C SER A 28 -63.23 -43.57 -27.78
N ALA A 29 -64.25 -43.84 -26.96
CA ALA A 29 -64.85 -42.81 -26.09
C ALA A 29 -63.92 -42.47 -24.89
N SER A 30 -62.94 -43.30 -24.60
CA SER A 30 -62.01 -43.14 -23.50
C SER A 30 -60.89 -42.20 -23.87
N THR A 31 -60.42 -41.42 -22.91
CA THR A 31 -59.25 -40.57 -23.05
C THR A 31 -58.22 -40.88 -21.96
N THR A 32 -56.93 -40.88 -22.29
CA THR A 32 -55.87 -41.07 -21.31
C THR A 32 -55.17 -39.77 -21.01
N PRO A 33 -55.15 -39.27 -19.76
CA PRO A 33 -54.49 -38.04 -19.40
C PRO A 33 -52.98 -38.12 -19.62
N CYS A 34 -52.37 -37.06 -20.15
CA CYS A 34 -50.91 -36.95 -20.21
C CYS A 34 -50.35 -36.88 -18.80
N GLY A 35 -49.30 -37.67 -18.54
CA GLY A 35 -48.57 -37.57 -17.28
C GLY A 35 -47.80 -36.25 -17.16
N ALA A 36 -47.32 -35.95 -15.95
CA ALA A 36 -46.44 -34.81 -15.71
C ALA A 36 -45.19 -34.92 -16.61
N GLY A 37 -44.74 -33.81 -17.18
CA GLY A 37 -43.63 -33.76 -18.16
C GLY A 37 -44.05 -34.01 -19.61
N TRP A 38 -45.36 -34.23 -19.86
CA TRP A 38 -45.93 -34.48 -21.20
C TRP A 38 -47.10 -33.53 -21.46
N SER A 39 -47.29 -33.18 -22.68
CA SER A 39 -48.41 -32.28 -23.07
C SER A 39 -49.06 -32.77 -24.36
N ALA A 40 -50.32 -32.40 -24.56
CA ALA A 40 -51.04 -32.63 -25.79
C ALA A 40 -51.99 -31.49 -26.09
N SER A 41 -51.87 -30.83 -27.25
CA SER A 41 -52.85 -29.87 -27.71
C SER A 41 -54.18 -30.54 -28.06
N ALA A 42 -55.27 -29.76 -28.10
CA ALA A 42 -56.58 -30.26 -28.54
C ALA A 42 -56.47 -30.86 -29.95
N GLY A 43 -57.06 -32.06 -30.14
CA GLY A 43 -56.96 -32.82 -31.35
C GLY A 43 -55.67 -33.63 -31.53
N ALA A 44 -54.71 -33.56 -30.61
CA ALA A 44 -53.53 -34.43 -30.64
C ALA A 44 -53.90 -35.89 -30.29
N GLY A 45 -53.33 -36.86 -31.00
CA GLY A 45 -53.58 -38.29 -30.74
C GLY A 45 -52.72 -38.87 -29.64
N SER A 46 -51.61 -38.25 -29.29
CA SER A 46 -50.66 -38.74 -28.33
C SER A 46 -50.06 -37.58 -27.52
N CYS A 47 -49.60 -37.87 -26.31
CA CYS A 47 -48.84 -36.94 -25.50
C CYS A 47 -47.42 -36.85 -26.01
N THR A 48 -46.89 -35.65 -26.08
CA THR A 48 -45.49 -35.33 -26.44
C THR A 48 -44.72 -34.93 -25.19
N GLN A 49 -43.55 -35.54 -24.98
CA GLN A 49 -42.67 -35.18 -23.87
C GLN A 49 -42.14 -33.73 -24.02
N CYS A 50 -42.14 -32.99 -22.94
CA CYS A 50 -41.52 -31.68 -22.93
C CYS A 50 -40.00 -31.80 -23.12
N GLU A 51 -39.44 -30.98 -23.98
CA GLU A 51 -38.02 -30.86 -24.20
C GLU A 51 -37.31 -30.28 -22.96
N ALA A 52 -36.00 -30.41 -22.90
CA ALA A 52 -35.19 -29.74 -21.87
C ALA A 52 -35.41 -28.24 -21.89
N GLY A 53 -35.47 -27.60 -20.71
CA GLY A 53 -35.82 -26.19 -20.57
C GLY A 53 -37.30 -25.88 -20.47
N TYR A 54 -38.15 -26.93 -20.52
CA TYR A 54 -39.62 -26.83 -20.36
C TYR A 54 -40.13 -27.80 -19.31
N TRP A 55 -41.31 -27.53 -18.78
CA TRP A 55 -42.01 -28.39 -17.86
C TRP A 55 -43.51 -28.41 -18.15
N ALA A 56 -44.19 -29.44 -17.71
CA ALA A 56 -45.65 -29.52 -17.79
C ALA A 56 -46.21 -30.30 -16.58
N ALA A 57 -47.23 -29.76 -15.93
CA ALA A 57 -48.03 -30.56 -15.00
C ALA A 57 -48.84 -31.64 -15.74
N ALA A 58 -49.36 -32.62 -15.02
CA ALA A 58 -50.27 -33.61 -15.62
C ALA A 58 -51.45 -32.89 -16.28
N GLN A 59 -51.90 -33.45 -17.42
CA GLN A 59 -53.02 -32.93 -18.22
C GLN A 59 -52.78 -31.52 -18.85
N SER A 60 -51.52 -31.14 -19.03
CA SER A 60 -51.18 -29.85 -19.69
C SER A 60 -51.42 -29.89 -21.20
N ALA A 61 -51.95 -28.80 -21.72
CA ALA A 61 -52.14 -28.60 -23.18
C ALA A 61 -50.81 -28.32 -23.90
N SER A 62 -49.83 -27.74 -23.22
CA SER A 62 -48.54 -27.34 -23.74
C SER A 62 -47.47 -27.38 -22.65
N CYS A 63 -46.22 -27.45 -23.07
CA CYS A 63 -45.08 -27.25 -22.16
C CYS A 63 -44.83 -25.77 -21.87
N THR A 64 -44.46 -25.46 -20.63
CA THR A 64 -44.14 -24.12 -20.14
C THR A 64 -42.63 -24.00 -20.06
N ALA A 65 -42.05 -22.93 -20.59
CA ALA A 65 -40.63 -22.66 -20.48
C ALA A 65 -40.21 -22.36 -19.04
N CYS A 66 -39.05 -22.85 -18.64
CA CYS A 66 -38.41 -22.45 -17.38
C CYS A 66 -38.06 -20.97 -17.40
N ALA A 67 -38.15 -20.35 -16.23
CA ALA A 67 -37.77 -18.93 -16.08
C ALA A 67 -36.28 -18.70 -16.42
N GLY A 68 -35.94 -17.47 -16.83
CA GLY A 68 -34.55 -17.10 -17.06
C GLY A 68 -33.68 -17.35 -15.80
N GLY A 69 -32.48 -17.89 -16.01
CA GLY A 69 -31.59 -18.25 -14.89
C GLY A 69 -31.81 -19.67 -14.37
N THR A 70 -32.72 -20.48 -15.00
CA THR A 70 -32.98 -21.87 -14.62
C THR A 70 -32.87 -22.82 -15.80
N PHE A 71 -32.70 -24.09 -15.52
CA PHE A 71 -32.66 -25.18 -16.51
C PHE A 71 -33.46 -26.38 -16.04
N SER A 72 -33.90 -27.20 -16.98
CA SER A 72 -34.57 -28.48 -16.67
C SER A 72 -34.15 -29.59 -17.62
N ALA A 73 -34.29 -30.84 -17.15
CA ALA A 73 -34.18 -32.00 -18.00
C ALA A 73 -35.43 -32.22 -18.86
N PRO A 74 -35.35 -33.00 -19.96
CA PRO A 74 -36.54 -33.40 -20.70
C PRO A 74 -37.54 -34.16 -19.81
N GLY A 75 -38.84 -33.92 -20.01
CA GLY A 75 -39.90 -34.61 -19.27
C GLY A 75 -40.07 -34.06 -17.83
N SER A 76 -39.62 -32.86 -17.54
CA SER A 76 -39.83 -32.19 -16.24
C SER A 76 -41.32 -31.96 -15.97
N GLY A 77 -41.79 -32.42 -14.79
CA GLY A 77 -43.21 -32.52 -14.46
C GLY A 77 -43.78 -31.34 -13.68
N SER A 78 -42.96 -30.41 -13.20
CA SER A 78 -43.41 -29.25 -12.41
C SER A 78 -42.48 -28.07 -12.59
N ALA A 79 -42.90 -26.88 -12.17
CA ALA A 79 -42.08 -25.67 -12.12
C ALA A 79 -40.85 -25.84 -11.22
N ASP A 80 -40.94 -26.66 -10.16
CA ASP A 80 -39.85 -26.92 -9.22
C ASP A 80 -38.73 -27.77 -9.83
N ALA A 81 -38.98 -28.42 -10.97
CA ALA A 81 -37.94 -29.10 -11.74
C ALA A 81 -37.03 -28.15 -12.52
N CYS A 82 -37.40 -26.85 -12.65
CA CYS A 82 -36.54 -25.81 -13.19
C CYS A 82 -35.53 -25.39 -12.11
N THR A 83 -34.34 -25.93 -12.19
CA THR A 83 -33.27 -25.69 -11.22
C THR A 83 -32.51 -24.41 -11.57
N ALA A 84 -32.26 -23.56 -10.59
CA ALA A 84 -31.43 -22.36 -10.79
C ALA A 84 -30.00 -22.73 -11.20
N TRP A 85 -29.42 -21.96 -12.12
CA TRP A 85 -28.00 -22.11 -12.46
C TRP A 85 -27.15 -21.92 -11.22
N ARG A 86 -26.09 -22.71 -11.06
CA ARG A 86 -25.15 -22.54 -9.97
C ARG A 86 -24.49 -21.16 -10.02
N THR A 87 -24.15 -20.62 -8.86
CA THR A 87 -23.26 -19.48 -8.73
C THR A 87 -21.81 -19.96 -8.65
N CYS A 88 -20.87 -19.21 -9.23
CA CYS A 88 -19.45 -19.45 -9.07
C CYS A 88 -18.97 -18.81 -7.75
N ALA A 89 -18.22 -19.56 -6.94
CA ALA A 89 -17.69 -19.05 -5.68
C ALA A 89 -16.64 -17.96 -5.91
N ALA A 90 -16.36 -17.17 -4.88
CA ALA A 90 -15.24 -16.22 -4.91
C ALA A 90 -13.94 -16.94 -5.30
N GLY A 91 -13.17 -16.35 -6.18
CA GLY A 91 -12.00 -16.98 -6.80
C GLY A 91 -12.30 -17.90 -7.98
N GLN A 92 -13.57 -18.01 -8.38
CA GLN A 92 -14.01 -18.73 -9.56
C GLN A 92 -14.85 -17.81 -10.45
N GLY A 93 -14.74 -17.98 -11.75
CA GLY A 93 -15.56 -17.27 -12.74
C GLY A 93 -16.32 -18.26 -13.62
N GLN A 94 -17.33 -17.75 -14.34
CA GLN A 94 -18.07 -18.52 -15.32
C GLN A 94 -17.15 -18.95 -16.46
N LYS A 95 -17.10 -20.27 -16.70
CA LYS A 95 -16.45 -20.84 -17.88
C LYS A 95 -17.42 -20.95 -19.06
N THR A 96 -18.58 -21.56 -18.81
CA THR A 96 -19.66 -21.64 -19.78
C THR A 96 -20.94 -21.09 -19.18
N ALA A 97 -21.68 -20.29 -19.96
CA ALA A 97 -22.97 -19.78 -19.54
C ALA A 97 -24.00 -20.93 -19.36
N GLY A 98 -24.84 -20.78 -18.36
CA GLY A 98 -26.01 -21.63 -18.23
C GLY A 98 -27.00 -21.36 -19.40
N THR A 99 -27.72 -22.39 -19.81
CA THR A 99 -28.79 -22.31 -20.80
C THR A 99 -30.09 -22.82 -20.17
N SER A 100 -31.20 -22.80 -20.88
CA SER A 100 -32.44 -23.42 -20.41
C SER A 100 -32.31 -24.93 -20.26
N THR A 101 -31.31 -25.57 -20.87
CA THR A 101 -31.12 -27.01 -20.91
C THR A 101 -29.91 -27.50 -20.12
N THR A 102 -28.98 -26.62 -19.74
CA THR A 102 -27.72 -26.99 -19.05
C THR A 102 -27.36 -25.98 -17.97
N ASP A 103 -26.80 -26.47 -16.89
CA ASP A 103 -26.25 -25.61 -15.82
C ASP A 103 -25.00 -24.88 -16.30
N ARG A 104 -24.68 -23.81 -15.61
CA ARG A 104 -23.42 -23.06 -15.74
C ARG A 104 -22.23 -23.89 -15.24
N THR A 105 -21.09 -23.77 -15.88
CA THR A 105 -19.84 -24.30 -15.35
C THR A 105 -18.91 -23.16 -14.87
N CYS A 106 -18.15 -23.43 -13.80
CA CYS A 106 -17.21 -22.49 -13.22
C CYS A 106 -15.77 -22.99 -13.39
N GLU A 107 -14.82 -22.07 -13.49
CA GLU A 107 -13.38 -22.37 -13.47
C GLU A 107 -12.67 -21.46 -12.48
N PRO A 108 -11.54 -21.87 -11.89
CA PRO A 108 -10.76 -21.03 -11.00
C PRO A 108 -10.16 -19.86 -11.78
N CYS A 109 -10.14 -18.67 -11.15
CA CYS A 109 -9.39 -17.52 -11.66
C CYS A 109 -7.88 -17.78 -11.55
N VAL A 110 -7.10 -17.14 -12.43
CA VAL A 110 -5.64 -17.30 -12.50
C VAL A 110 -4.97 -16.27 -11.58
N ALA A 111 -4.27 -16.79 -10.55
CA ALA A 111 -3.57 -15.93 -9.60
C ALA A 111 -2.66 -14.89 -10.28
N GLY A 112 -2.76 -13.65 -9.86
CA GLY A 112 -1.99 -12.53 -10.41
C GLY A 112 -2.46 -11.99 -11.77
N SER A 113 -3.39 -12.67 -12.44
CA SER A 113 -3.90 -12.29 -13.77
C SER A 113 -5.37 -11.98 -13.77
N THR A 114 -6.19 -12.80 -13.09
CA THR A 114 -7.64 -12.61 -13.03
C THR A 114 -8.16 -12.90 -11.62
N TRP A 115 -9.31 -12.30 -11.29
CA TRP A 115 -9.95 -12.43 -9.97
C TRP A 115 -11.47 -12.43 -10.08
N SER A 116 -12.16 -12.91 -9.05
CA SER A 116 -13.62 -12.80 -8.88
C SER A 116 -13.95 -12.75 -7.39
N GLY A 117 -14.47 -11.63 -6.92
CA GLY A 117 -14.87 -11.43 -5.51
C GLY A 117 -16.29 -11.83 -5.19
N ALA A 118 -17.11 -12.05 -6.19
CA ALA A 118 -18.53 -12.31 -6.05
C ALA A 118 -18.87 -13.79 -6.18
N ASN A 119 -19.94 -14.21 -5.47
CA ASN A 119 -20.62 -15.47 -5.68
C ASN A 119 -21.73 -15.28 -6.71
N ASP A 120 -21.36 -15.11 -7.95
CA ASP A 120 -22.29 -14.82 -9.04
C ASP A 120 -22.01 -15.63 -10.30
N GLY A 121 -22.49 -15.18 -11.42
CA GLY A 121 -22.28 -15.82 -12.71
C GLY A 121 -21.35 -15.05 -13.64
N ALA A 122 -20.55 -14.11 -13.14
CA ALA A 122 -19.59 -13.38 -13.95
C ALA A 122 -18.35 -14.23 -14.26
N ALA A 123 -17.69 -13.96 -15.37
CA ALA A 123 -16.37 -14.50 -15.66
C ALA A 123 -15.32 -13.83 -14.76
N CYS A 124 -14.16 -14.49 -14.60
CA CYS A 124 -13.03 -13.86 -13.92
C CYS A 124 -12.64 -12.54 -14.61
N ALA A 125 -12.59 -11.46 -13.84
CA ALA A 125 -12.14 -10.15 -14.30
C ALA A 125 -10.62 -10.08 -14.35
N PRO A 126 -10.02 -9.35 -15.28
CA PRO A 126 -8.58 -9.10 -15.27
C PRO A 126 -8.19 -8.28 -14.05
N VAL A 127 -7.00 -8.56 -13.47
CA VAL A 127 -6.44 -7.77 -12.37
C VAL A 127 -6.13 -6.35 -12.88
N THR A 128 -6.58 -5.34 -12.14
CA THR A 128 -6.36 -3.93 -12.47
C THR A 128 -4.88 -3.57 -12.30
N PRO A 129 -4.20 -3.02 -13.31
CA PRO A 129 -2.84 -2.50 -13.14
C PRO A 129 -2.88 -1.15 -12.40
N CYS A 130 -1.92 -0.90 -11.53
CA CYS A 130 -1.71 0.44 -10.98
C CYS A 130 -1.23 1.39 -12.09
N ILE A 131 -1.76 2.60 -12.11
CA ILE A 131 -1.38 3.63 -13.09
C ILE A 131 -0.09 4.35 -12.68
N SER A 132 0.44 5.18 -13.58
CA SER A 132 1.60 6.02 -13.26
C SER A 132 1.35 6.92 -12.06
N GLY A 133 2.23 6.93 -11.09
CA GLY A 133 2.07 7.67 -9.85
C GLY A 133 1.41 6.87 -8.72
N GLU A 134 1.12 5.60 -8.94
CA GLU A 134 0.58 4.68 -7.93
C GLU A 134 1.54 3.49 -7.67
N TRP A 135 1.36 2.87 -6.52
CA TRP A 135 2.06 1.65 -6.12
C TRP A 135 1.07 0.58 -5.65
N GLU A 136 1.45 -0.68 -5.77
CA GLU A 136 0.67 -1.82 -5.29
C GLU A 136 0.67 -1.83 -3.76
N SER A 137 -0.44 -1.39 -3.17
CA SER A 137 -0.65 -1.38 -1.71
C SER A 137 -1.20 -2.71 -1.18
N ALA A 138 -1.82 -3.51 -2.06
CA ALA A 138 -2.26 -4.87 -1.76
C ALA A 138 -2.12 -5.74 -3.02
N ALA A 139 -1.43 -6.86 -2.88
CA ALA A 139 -1.28 -7.81 -3.97
C ALA A 139 -2.64 -8.45 -4.32
N PRO A 140 -2.93 -8.67 -5.62
CA PRO A 140 -4.15 -9.33 -6.04
C PRO A 140 -4.17 -10.80 -5.62
N THR A 141 -5.35 -11.31 -5.31
CA THR A 141 -5.59 -12.73 -5.09
C THR A 141 -6.56 -13.26 -6.15
N VAL A 142 -6.89 -14.54 -6.14
CA VAL A 142 -7.93 -15.07 -7.02
C VAL A 142 -9.32 -14.53 -6.69
N SER A 143 -9.51 -13.99 -5.48
CA SER A 143 -10.80 -13.46 -4.99
C SER A 143 -10.83 -11.95 -4.74
N THR A 144 -9.71 -11.25 -4.89
CA THR A 144 -9.60 -9.79 -4.69
C THR A 144 -8.76 -9.17 -5.78
N ASP A 145 -9.16 -8.00 -6.25
CA ASP A 145 -8.35 -7.21 -7.17
C ASP A 145 -7.11 -6.62 -6.49
N ARG A 146 -6.18 -6.11 -7.27
CA ARG A 146 -5.02 -5.34 -6.81
C ARG A 146 -5.48 -4.06 -6.13
N GLY A 147 -4.96 -3.79 -4.94
CA GLY A 147 -5.06 -2.49 -4.30
C GLY A 147 -3.96 -1.55 -4.81
N CYS A 148 -4.33 -0.37 -5.27
CA CYS A 148 -3.39 0.67 -5.68
C CYS A 148 -3.56 1.90 -4.78
N SER A 149 -2.43 2.55 -4.44
CA SER A 149 -2.39 3.79 -3.67
C SER A 149 -1.47 4.79 -4.35
N THR A 150 -1.82 6.06 -4.30
CA THR A 150 -0.99 7.14 -4.87
C THR A 150 0.29 7.31 -4.07
N HIS A 151 1.40 7.54 -4.76
CA HIS A 151 2.66 7.89 -4.11
C HIS A 151 2.55 9.22 -3.37
N MET A 152 3.20 9.31 -2.21
CA MET A 152 3.46 10.58 -1.56
C MET A 152 4.29 11.48 -2.49
N ALA A 153 3.80 12.68 -2.80
CA ALA A 153 4.44 13.57 -3.78
C ALA A 153 5.83 14.05 -3.31
N ALA A 154 5.98 14.38 -2.03
CA ALA A 154 7.22 14.83 -1.41
C ALA A 154 7.20 14.50 0.08
N CYS A 155 8.38 14.41 0.70
CA CYS A 155 8.48 14.31 2.16
C CYS A 155 8.02 15.61 2.82
N PRO A 156 7.39 15.51 4.02
CA PRO A 156 7.05 16.68 4.82
C PRO A 156 8.27 17.55 5.13
N SER A 157 8.03 18.83 5.50
CA SER A 157 9.08 19.73 5.95
C SER A 157 9.88 19.13 7.11
N GLY A 158 11.19 19.27 7.07
CA GLY A 158 12.11 18.69 8.05
C GLY A 158 12.44 17.20 7.82
N GLN A 159 12.02 16.66 6.70
CA GLN A 159 12.34 15.29 6.29
C GLN A 159 12.96 15.24 4.88
N TYR A 160 13.70 14.18 4.60
CA TYR A 160 14.26 13.90 3.29
C TYR A 160 13.83 12.52 2.79
N THR A 161 13.85 12.31 1.48
CA THR A 161 13.56 11.02 0.88
C THR A 161 14.71 10.05 1.13
N PHE A 162 14.48 9.10 2.02
CA PHE A 162 15.43 8.00 2.28
C PHE A 162 15.39 6.94 1.18
N ALA A 163 14.17 6.55 0.77
CA ALA A 163 13.97 5.66 -0.37
C ALA A 163 12.94 6.25 -1.33
N ALA A 164 13.26 6.23 -2.61
CA ALA A 164 12.35 6.66 -3.66
C ALA A 164 11.17 5.68 -3.77
N PRO A 165 9.99 6.13 -4.20
CA PRO A 165 8.85 5.26 -4.42
C PRO A 165 9.12 4.27 -5.56
N THR A 166 8.51 3.08 -5.45
CA THR A 166 8.58 2.01 -6.46
C THR A 166 7.18 1.55 -6.83
N GLY A 167 7.04 0.65 -7.79
CA GLY A 167 5.73 0.07 -8.13
C GLY A 167 5.05 -0.72 -7.00
N THR A 168 5.78 -1.06 -5.92
CA THR A 168 5.29 -1.87 -4.79
C THR A 168 5.50 -1.22 -3.42
N SER A 169 6.01 0.01 -3.37
CA SER A 169 6.22 0.75 -2.13
C SER A 169 6.09 2.26 -2.33
N ASP A 170 5.57 2.93 -1.33
CA ASP A 170 5.56 4.39 -1.30
C ASP A 170 6.95 4.95 -0.96
N ARG A 171 7.11 6.27 -1.08
CA ARG A 171 8.28 7.04 -0.63
C ARG A 171 8.50 6.84 0.86
N VAL A 172 9.74 6.56 1.25
CA VAL A 172 10.14 6.51 2.66
C VAL A 172 10.85 7.81 3.02
N CYS A 173 10.34 8.47 4.05
CA CYS A 173 10.88 9.74 4.54
C CYS A 173 11.54 9.56 5.90
N HIS A 174 12.70 10.16 6.10
CA HIS A 174 13.39 10.22 7.38
C HIS A 174 13.57 11.67 7.82
N SER A 175 13.54 11.91 9.13
CA SER A 175 13.82 13.22 9.70
C SER A 175 15.24 13.69 9.39
N VAL A 176 15.39 14.96 9.07
CA VAL A 176 16.71 15.60 8.89
C VAL A 176 17.43 15.62 10.24
N LEU A 177 18.68 15.19 10.24
CA LEU A 177 19.57 15.26 11.40
C LEU A 177 19.82 16.73 11.80
N GLU A 178 19.86 17.00 13.09
CA GLU A 178 20.34 18.27 13.63
C GLU A 178 21.75 18.08 14.20
N CYS A 179 22.68 18.97 13.84
CA CYS A 179 24.02 18.94 14.40
C CYS A 179 23.99 19.41 15.86
N ASN A 180 24.78 18.77 16.70
CA ASN A 180 24.89 19.13 18.11
C ASN A 180 25.58 20.48 18.25
N ALA A 181 24.82 21.51 18.66
CA ALA A 181 25.33 22.89 18.86
C ALA A 181 26.50 23.01 19.84
N SER A 182 26.74 21.99 20.71
CA SER A 182 27.80 21.98 21.70
C SER A 182 29.11 21.33 21.23
N SER A 183 29.10 20.64 20.05
CA SER A 183 30.26 19.83 19.64
C SER A 183 30.39 19.65 18.13
N GLU A 184 29.40 20.06 17.35
CA GLU A 184 29.34 19.81 15.90
C GLU A 184 28.96 21.05 15.10
N TYR A 185 29.26 21.01 13.80
CA TYR A 185 28.81 21.99 12.83
C TYR A 185 28.36 21.29 11.54
N GLU A 186 27.53 21.97 10.75
CA GLU A 186 27.04 21.43 9.47
C GLU A 186 28.13 21.53 8.41
N THR A 187 28.45 20.43 7.76
CA THR A 187 29.40 20.38 6.64
C THR A 187 28.69 20.24 5.28
N ALA A 188 27.46 19.71 5.28
CA ALA A 188 26.62 19.69 4.10
C ALA A 188 25.15 19.85 4.52
N ALA A 189 24.47 20.81 3.88
CA ALA A 189 23.05 21.06 4.09
C ALA A 189 22.19 19.90 3.60
N PRO A 190 21.07 19.60 4.24
CA PRO A 190 20.14 18.58 3.78
C PRO A 190 19.50 19.00 2.45
N THR A 191 19.17 17.99 1.63
CA THR A 191 18.41 18.19 0.39
C THR A 191 17.11 17.38 0.46
N GLN A 192 16.32 17.39 -0.59
CA GLN A 192 15.14 16.52 -0.67
C GLN A 192 15.47 15.03 -0.68
N SER A 193 16.71 14.64 -1.01
CA SER A 193 17.15 13.25 -1.15
C SER A 193 18.37 12.90 -0.30
N SER A 194 18.88 13.81 0.54
CA SER A 194 20.01 13.55 1.41
C SER A 194 19.82 14.19 2.77
N ASN A 195 20.36 13.54 3.80
CA ASN A 195 20.38 14.07 5.16
C ASN A 195 21.45 15.17 5.31
N ARG A 196 21.34 15.96 6.38
CA ARG A 196 22.42 16.86 6.85
C ARG A 196 23.63 16.03 7.24
N VAL A 197 24.82 16.55 6.93
CA VAL A 197 26.08 15.96 7.38
C VAL A 197 26.70 16.90 8.42
N CYS A 198 27.01 16.34 9.58
CA CYS A 198 27.66 17.06 10.68
C CYS A 198 29.09 16.53 10.87
N ALA A 199 29.97 17.40 11.32
CA ALA A 199 31.32 17.06 11.74
C ALA A 199 31.65 17.70 13.09
N ALA A 200 32.65 17.17 13.79
CA ALA A 200 33.10 17.74 15.02
C ALA A 200 33.59 19.17 14.82
N CYS A 201 33.27 20.08 15.75
CA CYS A 201 33.71 21.45 15.72
C CYS A 201 35.24 21.53 15.59
N PRO A 202 35.79 22.32 14.61
CA PRO A 202 37.22 22.38 14.41
C PRO A 202 37.94 22.96 15.64
N ALA A 203 39.15 22.49 15.90
CA ALA A 203 39.98 23.07 16.97
C ALA A 203 40.20 24.55 16.70
N GLY A 204 40.19 25.34 17.77
CA GLY A 204 40.33 26.80 17.71
C GLY A 204 39.05 27.58 17.34
N HIS A 205 37.90 26.88 17.19
CA HIS A 205 36.62 27.52 16.82
C HIS A 205 35.52 27.16 17.82
N SER A 206 34.50 28.00 17.87
CA SER A 206 33.20 27.71 18.46
C SER A 206 32.18 27.40 17.39
N CYS A 207 31.22 26.51 17.71
CA CYS A 207 30.16 26.06 16.82
C CYS A 207 28.81 26.12 17.53
N ASP A 208 27.74 26.36 16.77
CA ASP A 208 26.35 26.41 17.22
C ASP A 208 25.45 25.40 16.51
N GLY A 209 26.05 24.42 15.85
CA GLY A 209 25.33 23.44 15.03
C GLY A 209 25.03 23.93 13.61
N SER A 210 25.25 25.18 13.28
CA SER A 210 25.08 25.73 11.93
C SER A 210 26.28 25.41 11.02
N ALA A 211 26.22 25.82 9.75
CA ALA A 211 27.34 25.67 8.81
C ALA A 211 28.50 26.63 9.07
N THR A 212 28.32 27.63 9.97
CA THR A 212 29.32 28.60 10.29
C THR A 212 30.08 28.26 11.56
N THR A 213 31.39 28.45 11.55
CA THR A 213 32.23 28.31 12.75
C THR A 213 32.88 29.64 13.05
N THR A 214 33.02 30.01 14.31
CA THR A 214 33.64 31.27 14.74
C THR A 214 34.98 30.97 15.41
N PRO A 215 36.12 31.56 14.92
CA PRO A 215 37.39 31.34 15.56
C PRO A 215 37.42 31.94 16.95
N CYS A 216 38.01 31.27 17.91
CA CYS A 216 38.19 31.73 19.28
C CYS A 216 39.00 33.03 19.29
N ALA A 217 38.58 34.04 20.07
CA ALA A 217 39.33 35.27 20.24
C ALA A 217 40.67 35.03 21.00
N ALA A 218 41.64 35.94 20.83
CA ALA A 218 42.85 35.92 21.63
C ALA A 218 42.50 35.89 23.14
N GLY A 219 43.21 35.07 23.89
CA GLY A 219 42.93 34.81 25.32
C GLY A 219 41.98 33.62 25.55
N THR A 220 41.47 32.99 24.49
CA THR A 220 40.61 31.83 24.56
C THR A 220 41.08 30.73 23.60
N TYR A 221 40.66 29.49 23.83
CA TYR A 221 41.02 28.32 23.02
C TYR A 221 39.86 27.34 22.93
N ALA A 222 39.90 26.47 21.94
CA ALA A 222 38.99 25.33 21.83
C ALA A 222 39.73 24.11 21.29
N ALA A 223 39.56 22.96 21.94
CA ALA A 223 39.97 21.67 21.38
C ALA A 223 38.99 21.25 20.28
N SER A 224 39.38 20.28 19.44
CA SER A 224 38.47 19.68 18.46
C SER A 224 37.25 19.08 19.15
N GLY A 225 36.06 19.33 18.64
CA GLY A 225 34.80 18.89 19.22
C GLY A 225 34.31 19.73 20.41
N ALA A 226 34.99 20.79 20.80
CA ALA A 226 34.50 21.73 21.78
C ALA A 226 33.64 22.81 21.09
N GLY A 227 32.35 22.89 21.43
CA GLY A 227 31.43 23.86 20.82
C GLY A 227 31.62 25.28 21.28
N MET A 228 32.38 25.53 22.35
CA MET A 228 32.64 26.85 22.92
C MET A 228 34.12 27.07 23.19
N CYS A 229 34.55 28.33 23.10
CA CYS A 229 35.91 28.72 23.46
C CYS A 229 36.04 28.89 24.99
N ALA A 230 37.04 28.21 25.57
CA ALA A 230 37.41 28.32 26.98
C ALA A 230 38.47 29.41 27.18
N ALA A 231 38.38 30.20 28.26
CA ALA A 231 39.36 31.21 28.60
C ALA A 231 40.66 30.59 29.12
N CYS A 232 41.81 31.18 28.77
CA CYS A 232 43.07 30.90 29.41
C CYS A 232 43.07 31.43 30.85
N THR A 233 43.86 30.82 31.74
CA THR A 233 44.00 31.24 33.16
C THR A 233 44.97 32.39 33.28
N LEU A 234 44.45 33.54 33.72
CA LEU A 234 45.27 34.74 33.92
C LEU A 234 46.48 34.44 34.81
N GLY A 235 47.67 34.90 34.41
CA GLY A 235 48.91 34.70 35.12
C GLY A 235 49.58 33.35 35.00
N SER A 236 48.86 32.35 34.45
CA SER A 236 49.36 30.98 34.30
C SER A 236 49.47 30.54 32.84
N THR A 237 48.46 30.91 32.02
CA THR A 237 48.43 30.52 30.61
C THR A 237 47.88 31.68 29.74
N PHE A 238 48.26 31.71 28.47
CA PHE A 238 47.82 32.71 27.50
C PHE A 238 47.60 32.09 26.10
N ALA A 239 46.81 32.78 25.28
CA ALA A 239 46.65 32.50 23.85
C ALA A 239 46.75 33.79 23.06
N SER A 240 47.86 34.01 22.37
CA SER A 240 48.15 35.30 21.71
C SER A 240 47.43 35.47 20.38
N SER A 241 46.93 34.38 19.77
CA SER A 241 46.33 34.38 18.43
C SER A 241 44.86 34.02 18.48
N GLN A 242 44.11 34.58 17.56
CA GLN A 242 42.77 34.09 17.24
C GLN A 242 42.86 32.63 16.71
N GLY A 243 41.87 31.79 17.03
CA GLY A 243 41.84 30.40 16.59
C GLY A 243 42.81 29.50 17.34
N SER A 244 43.26 29.86 18.54
CA SER A 244 44.13 29.03 19.34
C SER A 244 43.46 27.74 19.77
N THR A 245 44.19 26.61 19.67
CA THR A 245 43.73 25.29 20.03
C THR A 245 44.02 24.86 21.46
N MET A 246 44.95 25.59 22.11
CA MET A 246 45.35 25.40 23.51
C MET A 246 45.90 26.74 24.06
N CYS A 247 45.89 26.88 25.36
CA CYS A 247 46.63 27.95 26.02
C CYS A 247 48.09 27.52 26.24
N GLN A 248 49.04 28.47 26.00
CA GLN A 248 50.46 28.29 26.27
C GLN A 248 50.76 28.68 27.71
N PRO A 249 51.71 28.01 28.36
CA PRO A 249 52.12 28.42 29.70
C PRO A 249 52.83 29.77 29.66
N VAL A 250 52.57 30.63 30.66
CA VAL A 250 53.22 31.93 30.81
C VAL A 250 54.69 31.70 31.19
N ARG A 251 55.58 32.41 30.51
CA ARG A 251 57.02 32.42 30.83
C ARG A 251 57.29 32.94 32.24
N THR A 252 58.27 32.35 32.92
CA THR A 252 58.83 32.89 34.17
C THR A 252 60.13 33.62 33.87
N CYS A 253 60.30 34.80 34.44
CA CYS A 253 61.58 35.52 34.35
C CYS A 253 62.62 34.83 35.24
N SER A 254 63.86 34.81 34.77
CA SER A 254 65.00 34.26 35.54
C SER A 254 65.45 35.21 36.66
N SER A 255 66.32 34.75 37.55
CA SER A 255 66.91 35.59 38.60
C SER A 255 67.80 36.69 38.07
N SER A 256 68.14 36.70 36.77
CA SER A 256 68.89 37.84 36.11
C SER A 256 67.95 38.74 35.33
N GLU A 257 66.67 38.54 35.38
CA GLU A 257 65.63 39.31 34.68
C GLU A 257 64.60 39.84 35.68
N ARG A 258 63.90 40.87 35.27
CA ARG A 258 62.69 41.39 35.93
C ARG A 258 61.52 41.36 35.01
N GLU A 259 60.30 41.27 35.54
CA GLU A 259 59.11 41.49 34.76
C GLU A 259 58.99 42.90 34.31
N THR A 260 58.87 43.14 33.02
CA THR A 260 58.68 44.48 32.40
C THR A 260 57.24 44.72 31.95
N ALA A 261 56.51 43.65 31.68
CA ALA A 261 55.07 43.68 31.47
C ALA A 261 54.42 42.38 32.00
N ALA A 262 53.39 42.56 32.79
CA ALA A 262 52.62 41.40 33.35
C ALA A 262 51.91 40.62 32.26
N PRO A 263 51.78 39.30 32.38
CA PRO A 263 51.05 38.49 31.43
C PRO A 263 49.54 38.79 31.49
N THR A 264 48.89 38.66 30.34
CA THR A 264 47.43 38.69 30.24
C THR A 264 46.94 37.36 29.72
N VAL A 265 45.65 37.17 29.62
CA VAL A 265 45.10 35.95 28.98
C VAL A 265 45.48 35.86 27.48
N SER A 266 45.84 36.99 26.85
CA SER A 266 46.21 37.11 25.43
C SER A 266 47.67 37.42 25.15
N SER A 267 48.50 37.62 26.19
CA SER A 267 49.91 37.90 26.00
C SER A 267 50.79 37.23 27.08
N ASP A 268 51.97 36.84 26.67
CA ASP A 268 52.98 36.29 27.60
C ASP A 268 53.57 37.40 28.48
N ARG A 269 54.17 37.01 29.57
CA ARG A 269 55.02 37.87 30.39
C ARG A 269 56.22 38.33 29.58
N THR A 270 56.52 39.65 29.70
CA THR A 270 57.73 40.18 29.12
C THR A 270 58.78 40.37 30.23
N CYS A 271 59.95 39.82 29.97
CA CYS A 271 61.13 39.92 30.89
C CYS A 271 62.18 40.83 30.27
N GLY A 272 62.80 41.65 31.08
CA GLY A 272 63.93 42.45 30.69
C GLY A 272 65.13 42.32 31.66
N PRO A 273 66.32 42.72 31.26
CA PRO A 273 67.50 42.57 32.08
C PRO A 273 67.35 43.30 33.43
N CYS A 274 68.00 42.77 34.47
CA CYS A 274 68.06 43.41 35.77
C CYS A 274 68.85 44.72 35.66
N PRO A 275 68.37 45.86 36.20
CA PRO A 275 69.08 47.13 36.12
C PRO A 275 70.43 47.06 36.84
N ALA A 276 71.44 47.81 36.33
CA ALA A 276 72.77 47.86 36.97
C ALA A 276 72.68 48.32 38.41
N GLY A 277 73.32 47.61 39.32
CA GLY A 277 73.34 47.95 40.74
C GLY A 277 72.14 47.42 41.55
N HIS A 278 71.23 46.61 40.89
CA HIS A 278 70.06 45.97 41.53
C HIS A 278 70.09 44.48 41.45
N SER A 279 69.47 43.83 42.41
CA SER A 279 69.16 42.42 42.37
C SER A 279 67.71 42.16 41.94
N CYS A 280 67.50 41.13 41.14
CA CYS A 280 66.19 40.69 40.63
C CYS A 280 65.89 39.27 41.07
N ASP A 281 64.60 38.95 41.29
CA ASP A 281 64.08 37.67 41.61
C ASP A 281 63.12 37.15 40.56
N GLY A 282 63.05 37.81 39.40
CA GLY A 282 62.11 37.50 38.34
C GLY A 282 60.76 38.24 38.48
N SER A 283 60.50 38.89 39.57
CA SER A 283 59.30 39.76 39.76
C SER A 283 59.45 41.11 39.09
N ALA A 284 58.40 41.95 39.12
CA ALA A 284 58.44 43.29 38.65
C ALA A 284 59.25 44.27 39.61
N SER A 285 59.44 43.81 40.84
CA SER A 285 60.21 44.50 41.86
C SER A 285 61.69 44.28 41.70
N THR A 286 62.51 45.29 42.03
CA THR A 286 63.96 45.17 42.07
C THR A 286 64.49 45.74 43.41
N THR A 287 65.52 45.09 43.96
CA THR A 287 66.14 45.57 45.21
C THR A 287 67.52 46.22 44.90
N PRO A 288 67.84 47.44 45.37
CA PRO A 288 69.06 48.07 45.15
C PRO A 288 70.27 47.26 45.70
#